data_2904e065d6ed0f7d122b9631ed98d030
#
_entry.id   2904e065d6ed0f7d122b9631ed98d030
#
_cell.length_a   1.000
_cell.length_b   1.000
_cell.length_c   1.000
_cell.angle_alpha   90.00
_cell.angle_beta   90.00
_cell.angle_gamma   90.00
#
_symmetry.space_group_name_H-M   'P 1'
#
loop_
_entity.id
_entity.type
_entity.pdbx_description
1 polymer ?
#
loop_
_entity_poly.entity_id
_entity_poly.type
_entity_poly.pdbx_seq_one_letter_code
_entity_poly.pdbx_strand_id
1 'polypeptide(L)'
;FDLDDTLWAFSQNAYDTFEEVYDKYRLGQYFDSFSHFYSLYQRRNTELWVEYGNGQVTKEELNRQRFLYPLQAVGIDNEMLAKRYSDDFFSIIPTKSRLMPYAEEVLSYLAPKYNLYILSNGFRELQSRKMRSSGIDTYFNKIILSEDLGVMKPWPEIFYFALSATQSELRESLMIGDSWEADITGANG
;
A
#
# COMPACT_ATOMS: atom_id res chain seq x y z
N PHE A 1 4.24 3.29 12.96
CA PHE A 1 4.65 2.31 11.95
C PHE A 1 4.03 2.64 10.60
N ASP A 2 4.80 2.43 9.52
CA ASP A 2 4.22 2.16 8.22
C ASP A 2 3.56 0.76 8.22
N LEU A 3 2.74 0.45 7.21
CA LEU A 3 2.05 -0.84 7.11
C LEU A 3 2.61 -1.72 6.00
N ASP A 4 2.61 -1.22 4.76
CA ASP A 4 2.91 -2.01 3.57
C ASP A 4 4.44 -2.27 3.43
N ASP A 5 4.84 -3.55 3.35
CA ASP A 5 6.22 -4.04 3.38
C ASP A 5 7.02 -3.70 4.66
N THR A 6 6.36 -3.10 5.67
CA THR A 6 6.91 -2.95 7.02
C THR A 6 6.34 -3.98 7.98
N LEU A 7 5.04 -4.13 8.04
CA LEU A 7 4.33 -5.09 8.88
C LEU A 7 3.54 -6.10 8.03
N TRP A 8 2.86 -5.64 7.02
CA TRP A 8 2.09 -6.44 6.08
C TRP A 8 2.88 -6.63 4.79
N ALA A 9 3.15 -7.86 4.39
CA ALA A 9 4.00 -8.20 3.25
C ALA A 9 3.30 -7.85 1.92
N PHE A 10 3.23 -6.54 1.61
CA PHE A 10 2.49 -6.03 0.45
C PHE A 10 2.99 -6.64 -0.85
N SER A 11 4.30 -6.61 -1.08
CA SER A 11 4.91 -7.10 -2.31
C SER A 11 4.55 -8.56 -2.59
N GLN A 12 4.57 -9.42 -1.56
CA GLN A 12 4.25 -10.84 -1.72
C GLN A 12 2.74 -11.07 -1.85
N ASN A 13 1.94 -10.41 -1.02
CA ASN A 13 0.48 -10.52 -1.09
C ASN A 13 -0.08 -9.98 -2.43
N ALA A 14 0.52 -8.91 -2.96
CA ALA A 14 0.17 -8.37 -4.27
C ALA A 14 0.57 -9.32 -5.40
N TYR A 15 1.78 -9.87 -5.34
CA TYR A 15 2.25 -10.87 -6.31
C TYR A 15 1.28 -12.06 -6.39
N ASP A 16 0.98 -12.68 -5.24
CA ASP A 16 0.06 -13.82 -5.15
C ASP A 16 -1.35 -13.46 -5.69
N THR A 17 -1.83 -12.23 -5.40
CA THR A 17 -3.13 -11.75 -5.89
C THR A 17 -3.11 -11.54 -7.41
N PHE A 18 -2.00 -11.02 -7.95
CA PHE A 18 -1.88 -10.85 -9.40
C PHE A 18 -1.78 -12.19 -10.13
N GLU A 19 -1.15 -13.22 -9.56
CA GLU A 19 -1.17 -14.58 -10.14
C GLU A 19 -2.62 -15.09 -10.24
N GLU A 20 -3.42 -14.94 -9.18
CA GLU A 20 -4.83 -15.37 -9.20
C GLU A 20 -5.64 -14.65 -10.28
N VAL A 21 -5.52 -13.33 -10.41
CA VAL A 21 -6.27 -12.59 -11.44
C VAL A 21 -5.72 -12.82 -12.84
N TYR A 22 -4.41 -13.02 -12.99
CA TYR A 22 -3.77 -13.35 -14.26
C TYR A 22 -4.32 -14.66 -14.83
N ASP A 23 -4.42 -15.69 -14.00
CA ASP A 23 -4.97 -16.99 -14.39
C ASP A 23 -6.48 -16.91 -14.63
N LYS A 24 -7.24 -16.28 -13.73
CA LYS A 24 -8.69 -16.10 -13.84
C LYS A 24 -9.11 -15.46 -15.15
N TYR A 25 -8.38 -14.39 -15.55
CA TYR A 25 -8.68 -13.64 -16.76
C TYR A 25 -7.93 -14.15 -17.99
N ARG A 26 -7.16 -15.27 -17.86
CA ARG A 26 -6.35 -15.86 -18.92
C ARG A 26 -5.44 -14.83 -19.60
N LEU A 27 -4.82 -13.96 -18.80
CA LEU A 27 -3.98 -12.89 -19.34
C LEU A 27 -2.75 -13.43 -20.07
N GLY A 28 -2.34 -14.69 -19.82
CA GLY A 28 -1.27 -15.37 -20.57
C GLY A 28 -1.50 -15.50 -22.07
N GLN A 29 -2.70 -15.23 -22.58
CA GLN A 29 -2.93 -15.12 -24.03
C GLN A 29 -2.37 -13.81 -24.64
N TYR A 30 -2.06 -12.81 -23.81
CA TYR A 30 -1.59 -11.49 -24.23
C TYR A 30 -0.12 -11.22 -23.85
N PHE A 31 0.41 -11.92 -22.86
CA PHE A 31 1.74 -11.70 -22.31
C PHE A 31 2.61 -12.96 -22.45
N ASP A 32 3.90 -12.77 -22.70
CA ASP A 32 4.86 -13.90 -22.82
C ASP A 32 4.98 -14.70 -21.51
N SER A 33 4.77 -14.03 -20.38
CA SER A 33 4.81 -14.66 -19.05
C SER A 33 4.08 -13.79 -18.01
N PHE A 34 3.75 -14.37 -16.85
CA PHE A 34 3.29 -13.62 -15.70
C PHE A 34 4.31 -12.56 -15.26
N SER A 35 5.61 -12.90 -15.25
CA SER A 35 6.67 -11.95 -14.89
C SER A 35 6.72 -10.74 -15.82
N HIS A 36 6.47 -10.93 -17.11
CA HIS A 36 6.37 -9.81 -18.07
C HIS A 36 5.19 -8.89 -17.72
N PHE A 37 3.99 -9.44 -17.55
CA PHE A 37 2.81 -8.68 -17.09
C PHE A 37 3.08 -7.91 -15.80
N TYR A 38 3.60 -8.61 -14.78
CA TYR A 38 3.82 -8.04 -13.45
C TYR A 38 4.88 -6.93 -13.46
N SER A 39 5.94 -7.07 -14.25
CA SER A 39 6.96 -6.03 -14.41
C SER A 39 6.42 -4.74 -15.02
N LEU A 40 5.52 -4.85 -16.02
CA LEU A 40 4.84 -3.70 -16.61
C LEU A 40 3.96 -2.99 -15.58
N TYR A 41 3.21 -3.77 -14.80
CA TYR A 41 2.40 -3.21 -13.70
C TYR A 41 3.27 -2.50 -12.67
N GLN A 42 4.31 -3.16 -12.14
CA GLN A 42 5.17 -2.59 -11.10
C GLN A 42 5.79 -1.26 -11.52
N ARG A 43 6.36 -1.21 -12.73
CA ARG A 43 6.96 0.01 -13.26
C ARG A 43 5.96 1.17 -13.30
N ARG A 44 4.79 0.95 -13.91
CA ARG A 44 3.78 2.01 -14.01
C ARG A 44 3.17 2.38 -12.66
N ASN A 45 2.98 1.42 -11.78
CA ASN A 45 2.49 1.67 -10.43
C ASN A 45 3.44 2.57 -9.63
N THR A 46 4.76 2.35 -9.72
CA THR A 46 5.76 3.21 -9.06
C THR A 46 5.72 4.64 -9.59
N GLU A 47 5.66 4.81 -10.92
CA GLU A 47 5.53 6.13 -11.54
C GLU A 47 4.26 6.86 -11.08
N LEU A 48 3.13 6.16 -11.11
CA LEU A 48 1.82 6.72 -10.74
C LEU A 48 1.74 7.13 -9.26
N TRP A 49 2.40 6.43 -8.36
CA TRP A 49 2.46 6.84 -6.97
C TRP A 49 3.24 8.15 -6.78
N VAL A 50 4.31 8.37 -7.55
CA VAL A 50 5.03 9.65 -7.58
C VAL A 50 4.16 10.75 -8.16
N GLU A 51 3.51 10.50 -9.30
CA GLU A 51 2.57 11.45 -9.93
C GLU A 51 1.42 11.81 -8.98
N TYR A 52 0.86 10.84 -8.27
CA TYR A 52 -0.20 11.05 -7.28
C TYR A 52 0.28 11.88 -6.09
N GLY A 53 1.45 11.56 -5.53
CA GLY A 53 2.05 12.33 -4.44
C GLY A 53 2.33 13.79 -4.80
N ASN A 54 2.60 14.07 -6.08
CA ASN A 54 2.79 15.41 -6.64
C ASN A 54 1.48 16.10 -7.08
N GLY A 55 0.32 15.46 -6.90
CA GLY A 55 -0.98 15.98 -7.32
C GLY A 55 -1.20 16.03 -8.83
N GLN A 56 -0.40 15.28 -9.61
CA GLN A 56 -0.46 15.26 -11.08
C GLN A 56 -1.56 14.33 -11.61
N VAL A 57 -1.94 13.33 -10.84
CA VAL A 57 -3.04 12.42 -11.15
C VAL A 57 -3.97 12.26 -9.95
N THR A 58 -5.23 11.94 -10.20
CA THR A 58 -6.19 11.60 -9.14
C THR A 58 -6.05 10.15 -8.71
N LYS A 59 -6.64 9.79 -7.56
CA LYS A 59 -6.75 8.40 -7.09
C LYS A 59 -7.43 7.49 -8.13
N GLU A 60 -8.49 7.98 -8.75
CA GLU A 60 -9.23 7.27 -9.79
C GLU A 60 -8.35 7.00 -11.00
N GLU A 61 -7.57 8.00 -11.43
CA GLU A 61 -6.67 7.87 -12.57
C GLU A 61 -5.51 6.94 -12.25
N LEU A 62 -4.90 7.04 -11.06
CA LEU A 62 -3.90 6.10 -10.58
C LEU A 62 -4.45 4.66 -10.63
N ASN A 63 -5.64 4.43 -10.06
CA ASN A 63 -6.25 3.12 -10.02
C ASN A 63 -6.63 2.60 -11.42
N ARG A 64 -7.04 3.47 -12.34
CA ARG A 64 -7.34 3.11 -13.72
C ARG A 64 -6.08 2.75 -14.50
N GLN A 65 -5.08 3.64 -14.49
CA GLN A 65 -3.90 3.50 -15.34
C GLN A 65 -3.01 2.32 -14.97
N ARG A 66 -2.79 2.04 -13.68
CA ARG A 66 -1.89 0.96 -13.27
C ARG A 66 -2.37 -0.44 -13.72
N PHE A 67 -3.68 -0.59 -13.95
CA PHE A 67 -4.25 -1.84 -14.49
C PHE A 67 -4.42 -1.81 -16.01
N LEU A 68 -4.66 -0.66 -16.60
CA LEU A 68 -4.81 -0.53 -18.05
C LEU A 68 -3.47 -0.58 -18.79
N TYR A 69 -2.44 0.06 -18.24
CA TYR A 69 -1.12 0.18 -18.88
C TYR A 69 -0.48 -1.15 -19.30
N PRO A 70 -0.48 -2.23 -18.49
CA PRO A 70 0.08 -3.51 -18.94
C PRO A 70 -0.56 -4.03 -20.23
N LEU A 71 -1.88 -3.91 -20.37
CA LEU A 71 -2.60 -4.30 -21.59
C LEU A 71 -2.20 -3.42 -22.76
N GLN A 72 -2.18 -2.11 -22.59
CA GLN A 72 -1.79 -1.16 -23.64
C GLN A 72 -0.35 -1.37 -24.12
N ALA A 73 0.56 -1.71 -23.22
CA ALA A 73 1.96 -1.98 -23.55
C ALA A 73 2.14 -3.18 -24.49
N VAL A 74 1.18 -4.08 -24.56
CA VAL A 74 1.15 -5.23 -25.48
C VAL A 74 0.12 -5.05 -26.61
N GLY A 75 -0.36 -3.83 -26.82
CA GLY A 75 -1.25 -3.48 -27.93
C GLY A 75 -2.73 -3.81 -27.69
N ILE A 76 -3.15 -4.08 -26.45
CA ILE A 76 -4.52 -4.37 -26.09
C ILE A 76 -5.14 -3.14 -25.43
N ASP A 77 -6.01 -2.45 -26.14
CA ASP A 77 -6.77 -1.33 -25.58
C ASP A 77 -8.17 -1.81 -25.15
N ASN A 78 -8.25 -2.36 -23.93
CA ASN A 78 -9.46 -2.94 -23.37
C ASN A 78 -9.68 -2.49 -21.92
N GLU A 79 -10.27 -1.30 -21.77
CA GLU A 79 -10.59 -0.73 -20.45
C GLU A 79 -11.55 -1.59 -19.63
N MET A 80 -12.49 -2.28 -20.27
CA MET A 80 -13.43 -3.15 -19.56
C MET A 80 -12.71 -4.36 -18.93
N LEU A 81 -11.78 -4.96 -19.65
CA LEU A 81 -10.94 -6.03 -19.10
C LEU A 81 -10.08 -5.52 -17.94
N ALA A 82 -9.40 -4.38 -18.13
CA ALA A 82 -8.59 -3.75 -17.09
C ALA A 82 -9.42 -3.49 -15.83
N LYS A 83 -10.60 -2.91 -15.97
CA LYS A 83 -11.50 -2.65 -14.85
C LYS A 83 -11.93 -3.93 -14.13
N ARG A 84 -12.31 -4.98 -14.84
CA ARG A 84 -12.78 -6.23 -14.24
C ARG A 84 -11.70 -6.91 -13.41
N TYR A 85 -10.48 -7.03 -13.92
CA TYR A 85 -9.42 -7.67 -13.13
C TYR A 85 -8.89 -6.76 -12.01
N SER A 86 -8.99 -5.44 -12.17
CA SER A 86 -8.76 -4.47 -11.11
C SER A 86 -9.76 -4.61 -9.96
N ASP A 87 -11.06 -4.69 -10.27
CA ASP A 87 -12.11 -4.86 -9.26
C ASP A 87 -11.88 -6.15 -8.45
N ASP A 88 -11.51 -7.24 -9.12
CA ASP A 88 -11.15 -8.49 -8.44
C ASP A 88 -9.89 -8.36 -7.60
N PHE A 89 -8.84 -7.73 -8.13
CA PHE A 89 -7.63 -7.46 -7.37
C PHE A 89 -7.93 -6.73 -6.05
N PHE A 90 -8.70 -5.64 -6.11
CA PHE A 90 -9.08 -4.87 -4.91
C PHE A 90 -10.05 -5.61 -3.97
N SER A 91 -10.77 -6.59 -4.49
CA SER A 91 -11.59 -7.49 -3.67
C SER A 91 -10.73 -8.50 -2.91
N ILE A 92 -9.72 -9.06 -3.56
CA ILE A 92 -8.89 -10.18 -3.07
C ILE A 92 -7.75 -9.70 -2.18
N ILE A 93 -6.99 -8.69 -2.62
CA ILE A 93 -5.75 -8.29 -1.92
C ILE A 93 -5.95 -8.00 -0.42
N PRO A 94 -7.00 -7.30 0.03
CA PRO A 94 -7.16 -7.03 1.46
C PRO A 94 -7.64 -8.24 2.28
N THR A 95 -7.86 -9.39 1.65
CA THR A 95 -8.14 -10.66 2.34
C THR A 95 -6.86 -11.47 2.62
N LYS A 96 -5.75 -11.08 2.03
CA LYS A 96 -4.45 -11.71 2.30
C LYS A 96 -3.98 -11.37 3.71
N SER A 97 -3.27 -12.30 4.34
CA SER A 97 -2.88 -12.19 5.75
C SER A 97 -1.38 -12.30 6.01
N ARG A 98 -0.56 -12.44 4.97
CA ARG A 98 0.89 -12.60 5.15
C ARG A 98 1.49 -11.33 5.74
N LEU A 99 2.18 -11.50 6.87
CA LEU A 99 2.96 -10.46 7.53
C LEU A 99 4.43 -10.54 7.14
N MET A 100 5.16 -9.46 7.39
CA MET A 100 6.61 -9.48 7.35
C MET A 100 7.16 -10.39 8.45
N PRO A 101 8.33 -11.01 8.24
CA PRO A 101 8.94 -11.85 9.27
C PRO A 101 9.06 -11.11 10.61
N TYR A 102 8.65 -11.76 11.68
CA TYR A 102 8.70 -11.26 13.07
C TYR A 102 7.79 -10.07 13.38
N ALA A 103 6.90 -9.64 12.47
CA ALA A 103 6.02 -8.49 12.69
C ALA A 103 5.11 -8.71 13.91
N GLU A 104 4.49 -9.89 14.04
CA GLU A 104 3.61 -10.20 15.16
C GLU A 104 4.35 -10.26 16.50
N GLU A 105 5.55 -10.85 16.51
CA GLU A 105 6.39 -10.92 17.71
C GLU A 105 6.81 -9.53 18.19
N VAL A 106 7.18 -8.64 17.26
CA VAL A 106 7.55 -7.26 17.57
C VAL A 106 6.34 -6.50 18.11
N LEU A 107 5.18 -6.62 17.46
CA LEU A 107 3.94 -5.96 17.91
C LEU A 107 3.52 -6.46 19.30
N SER A 108 3.55 -7.76 19.55
CA SER A 108 3.23 -8.35 20.84
C SER A 108 4.17 -7.87 21.95
N TYR A 109 5.45 -7.65 21.63
CA TYR A 109 6.44 -7.14 22.58
C TYR A 109 6.25 -5.66 22.88
N LEU A 110 5.87 -4.86 21.86
CA LEU A 110 5.78 -3.40 21.99
C LEU A 110 4.43 -2.92 22.54
N ALA A 111 3.32 -3.54 22.16
CA ALA A 111 1.97 -3.07 22.51
C ALA A 111 1.73 -2.86 24.03
N PRO A 112 2.27 -3.71 24.94
CA PRO A 112 2.11 -3.47 26.40
C PRO A 112 2.94 -2.28 26.92
N LYS A 113 3.86 -1.74 26.15
CA LYS A 113 4.85 -0.73 26.60
C LYS A 113 4.68 0.62 25.92
N TYR A 114 4.10 0.64 24.74
CA TYR A 114 3.99 1.83 23.90
C TYR A 114 2.61 1.95 23.29
N ASN A 115 2.21 3.16 22.99
CA ASN A 115 1.07 3.39 22.11
C ASN A 115 1.51 3.20 20.66
N LEU A 116 0.87 2.28 19.95
CA LEU A 116 1.20 1.96 18.56
C LEU A 116 0.19 2.61 17.61
N TYR A 117 0.70 3.18 16.55
CA TYR A 117 -0.08 3.87 15.52
C TYR A 117 0.39 3.46 14.14
N ILE A 118 -0.53 3.38 13.19
CA ILE A 118 -0.20 3.27 11.77
C ILE A 118 -0.17 4.66 11.14
N LEU A 119 0.85 4.92 10.32
CA LEU A 119 0.97 6.10 9.46
C LEU A 119 1.28 5.63 8.03
N SER A 120 0.29 5.62 7.14
CA SER A 120 0.40 5.01 5.82
C SER A 120 -0.09 5.91 4.69
N ASN A 121 0.58 5.80 3.52
CA ASN A 121 0.15 6.42 2.27
C ASN A 121 -0.92 5.59 1.53
N GLY A 122 -1.25 4.40 2.03
CA GLY A 122 -2.25 3.53 1.43
C GLY A 122 -3.69 4.02 1.59
N PHE A 123 -4.58 3.52 0.74
CA PHE A 123 -5.99 3.93 0.73
C PHE A 123 -6.80 3.30 1.87
N ARG A 124 -7.67 4.11 2.46
CA ARG A 124 -8.48 3.79 3.66
C ARG A 124 -9.24 2.47 3.54
N GLU A 125 -9.90 2.26 2.39
CA GLU A 125 -10.73 1.08 2.16
C GLU A 125 -9.95 -0.24 2.17
N LEU A 126 -8.63 -0.18 1.94
CA LEU A 126 -7.76 -1.35 1.93
C LEU A 126 -7.06 -1.57 3.26
N GLN A 127 -6.48 -0.51 3.85
CA GLN A 127 -5.60 -0.64 5.02
C GLN A 127 -6.31 -1.28 6.22
N SER A 128 -7.52 -0.82 6.57
CA SER A 128 -8.28 -1.40 7.68
C SER A 128 -8.67 -2.87 7.45
N ARG A 129 -8.89 -3.27 6.19
CA ARG A 129 -9.21 -4.66 5.85
C ARG A 129 -7.97 -5.54 5.91
N LYS A 130 -6.82 -5.08 5.40
CA LYS A 130 -5.52 -5.78 5.49
C LYS A 130 -5.17 -6.08 6.95
N MET A 131 -5.28 -5.08 7.82
CA MET A 131 -4.96 -5.23 9.24
C MET A 131 -5.88 -6.25 9.92
N ARG A 132 -7.19 -6.20 9.66
CA ARG A 132 -8.15 -7.19 10.19
C ARG A 132 -7.88 -8.60 9.68
N SER A 133 -7.65 -8.75 8.38
CA SER A 133 -7.40 -10.07 7.77
C SER A 133 -6.10 -10.72 8.27
N SER A 134 -5.12 -9.91 8.69
CA SER A 134 -3.85 -10.38 9.26
C SER A 134 -3.84 -10.42 10.78
N GLY A 135 -4.93 -10.00 11.45
CA GLY A 135 -5.07 -10.07 12.91
C GLY A 135 -4.24 -9.04 13.69
N ILE A 136 -3.67 -8.04 13.02
CA ILE A 136 -2.81 -7.05 13.69
C ILE A 136 -3.53 -5.75 14.09
N ASP A 137 -4.79 -5.59 13.71
CA ASP A 137 -5.57 -4.38 14.01
C ASP A 137 -5.72 -4.09 15.51
N THR A 138 -5.74 -5.13 16.34
CA THR A 138 -5.89 -5.00 17.79
C THR A 138 -4.67 -4.41 18.51
N TYR A 139 -3.49 -4.39 17.87
CA TYR A 139 -2.29 -3.82 18.45
C TYR A 139 -2.25 -2.29 18.39
N PHE A 140 -3.06 -1.68 17.53
CA PHE A 140 -2.95 -0.26 17.21
C PHE A 140 -4.06 0.59 17.84
N ASN A 141 -3.66 1.68 18.46
CA ASN A 141 -4.59 2.66 19.04
C ASN A 141 -5.28 3.51 17.96
N LYS A 142 -4.60 3.76 16.84
CA LYS A 142 -5.14 4.56 15.73
C LYS A 142 -4.43 4.25 14.41
N ILE A 143 -5.17 4.42 13.31
CA ILE A 143 -4.66 4.40 11.94
C ILE A 143 -4.78 5.83 11.40
N ILE A 144 -3.67 6.37 10.88
CA ILE A 144 -3.56 7.68 10.25
C ILE A 144 -3.16 7.46 8.80
N LEU A 145 -3.92 8.01 7.90
CA LEU A 145 -3.72 7.84 6.46
C LEU A 145 -3.46 9.17 5.78
N SER A 146 -2.68 9.16 4.71
CA SER A 146 -2.46 10.35 3.88
C SER A 146 -3.77 10.99 3.41
N GLU A 147 -4.81 10.18 3.19
CA GLU A 147 -6.15 10.67 2.83
C GLU A 147 -6.82 11.50 3.94
N ASP A 148 -6.40 11.39 5.20
CA ASP A 148 -6.96 12.18 6.32
C ASP A 148 -6.61 13.66 6.21
N LEU A 149 -5.43 13.94 5.64
CA LEU A 149 -4.90 15.29 5.48
C LEU A 149 -4.83 15.74 4.02
N GLY A 150 -4.83 14.80 3.07
CA GLY A 150 -4.56 15.08 1.65
C GLY A 150 -3.06 15.29 1.35
N VAL A 151 -2.18 14.87 2.27
CA VAL A 151 -0.72 14.98 2.15
C VAL A 151 -0.08 13.63 2.47
N MET A 152 0.89 13.21 1.65
CA MET A 152 1.59 11.93 1.77
C MET A 152 2.94 12.07 2.49
N LYS A 153 3.42 11.00 3.10
CA LYS A 153 4.84 10.86 3.43
C LYS A 153 5.66 10.97 2.12
N PRO A 154 6.79 11.68 2.06
CA PRO A 154 7.61 12.21 3.17
C PRO A 154 7.29 13.63 3.63
N TRP A 155 6.23 14.25 3.20
CA TRP A 155 5.95 15.65 3.56
C TRP A 155 5.79 15.81 5.08
N PRO A 156 6.46 16.82 5.73
CA PRO A 156 6.44 16.99 7.18
C PRO A 156 5.05 17.14 7.79
N GLU A 157 4.11 17.72 7.04
CA GLU A 157 2.76 18.01 7.51
C GLU A 157 2.04 16.76 7.98
N ILE A 158 2.25 15.59 7.34
CA ILE A 158 1.56 14.36 7.76
C ILE A 158 2.13 13.83 9.09
N PHE A 159 3.43 14.03 9.37
CA PHE A 159 4.04 13.64 10.63
C PHE A 159 3.56 14.55 11.78
N TYR A 160 3.51 15.87 11.57
CA TYR A 160 2.93 16.80 12.55
C TYR A 160 1.43 16.52 12.78
N PHE A 161 0.69 16.22 11.72
CA PHE A 161 -0.70 15.80 11.86
C PHE A 161 -0.82 14.52 12.69
N ALA A 162 0.04 13.52 12.46
CA ALA A 162 0.04 12.28 13.22
C ALA A 162 0.34 12.52 14.71
N LEU A 163 1.33 13.35 15.04
CA LEU A 163 1.63 13.73 16.43
C LEU A 163 0.43 14.41 17.10
N SER A 164 -0.18 15.37 16.42
CA SER A 164 -1.39 16.06 16.92
C SER A 164 -2.56 15.12 17.11
N ALA A 165 -2.85 14.28 16.11
CA ALA A 165 -3.98 13.34 16.13
C ALA A 165 -3.86 12.26 17.20
N THR A 166 -2.63 11.99 17.67
CA THR A 166 -2.32 10.99 18.71
C THR A 166 -1.97 11.62 20.06
N GLN A 167 -1.90 12.96 20.13
CA GLN A 167 -1.46 13.70 21.30
C GLN A 167 -0.06 13.25 21.78
N SER A 168 0.81 12.97 20.82
CA SER A 168 2.19 12.50 21.05
C SER A 168 3.18 13.63 20.91
N GLU A 169 4.31 13.56 21.64
CA GLU A 169 5.40 14.51 21.52
C GLU A 169 6.48 13.98 20.56
N LEU A 170 7.07 14.87 19.75
CA LEU A 170 8.10 14.52 18.76
C LEU A 170 9.25 13.73 19.39
N ARG A 171 9.79 14.21 20.52
CA ARG A 171 10.93 13.59 21.23
C ARG A 171 10.63 12.20 21.81
N GLU A 172 9.35 11.82 21.92
CA GLU A 172 8.89 10.55 22.48
C GLU A 172 8.32 9.63 21.40
N SER A 173 8.46 10.03 20.14
CA SER A 173 7.89 9.31 18.99
C SER A 173 9.00 8.76 18.09
N LEU A 174 8.76 7.56 17.56
CA LEU A 174 9.64 6.88 16.61
C LEU A 174 8.83 6.43 15.40
N MET A 175 9.31 6.76 14.20
CA MET A 175 8.80 6.19 12.96
C MET A 175 9.57 4.92 12.59
N ILE A 176 8.84 3.86 12.24
CA ILE A 176 9.39 2.59 11.75
C ILE A 176 8.72 2.30 10.41
N GLY A 177 9.53 2.14 9.36
CA GLY A 177 9.07 1.89 8.00
C GLY A 177 10.18 1.35 7.11
N ASP A 178 9.82 0.82 5.95
CA ASP A 178 10.74 0.24 4.96
C ASP A 178 11.29 1.27 3.96
N SER A 179 10.55 2.37 3.75
CA SER A 179 10.93 3.40 2.79
C SER A 179 11.88 4.42 3.40
N TRP A 180 13.13 4.44 2.92
CA TRP A 180 14.10 5.45 3.34
C TRP A 180 13.58 6.88 3.08
N GLU A 181 13.00 7.12 1.91
CA GLU A 181 12.50 8.45 1.54
C GLU A 181 11.23 8.82 2.30
N ALA A 182 10.19 7.96 2.21
CA ALA A 182 8.89 8.28 2.77
C ALA A 182 8.88 8.28 4.31
N ASP A 183 9.50 7.28 4.93
CA ASP A 183 9.40 7.08 6.38
C ASP A 183 10.55 7.73 7.14
N ILE A 184 11.80 7.46 6.72
CA ILE A 184 12.97 7.85 7.51
C ILE A 184 13.33 9.31 7.26
N THR A 185 13.47 9.71 5.99
CA THR A 185 13.78 11.10 5.65
C THR A 185 12.64 12.03 6.07
N GLY A 186 11.39 11.62 5.80
CA GLY A 186 10.21 12.40 6.19
C GLY A 186 10.07 12.59 7.70
N ALA A 187 10.40 11.58 8.52
CA ALA A 187 10.33 11.69 9.98
C ALA A 187 11.48 12.50 10.61
N ASN A 188 12.60 12.68 9.89
CA ASN A 188 13.76 13.43 10.37
C ASN A 188 13.78 14.91 9.91
N GLY A 189 12.87 15.31 9.01
CA GLY A 189 12.74 16.69 8.50
C GLY A 189 11.79 17.49 9.34
#